data_fd951b6d1b5113cbb5fa53b8989cc0da
#
_entry.id   fd951b6d1b5113cbb5fa53b8989cc0da
#
_cell.length_a   1.000
_cell.length_b   1.000
_cell.length_c   1.000
_cell.angle_alpha   90.00
_cell.angle_beta   90.00
_cell.angle_gamma   90.00
#
_symmetry.space_group_name_H-M   'P 1'
#
loop_
_entity.id
_entity.type
_entity.pdbx_description
1 polymer ?
#
loop_
_entity_poly.entity_id
_entity_poly.type
_entity_poly.pdbx_seq_one_letter_code
_entity_poly.pdbx_strand_id
1 'polypeptide(L)'
;MTEVTRERVQAAYRALGSGDRDRILEYYAEDLRWLVPGNHPLAGWYESLDAFLELMGQTHKLTGGTFRMDLEAVLIGEDCSADVCRNVAQRAGAAESGASGYERMDYQVFHFMRWRDGRIVEGRDGLFGDSATAFSQFWAPFGPDGIRRDR
;
A
#
# COMPACT_ATOMS: atom_id res chain seq x y z
N MET A 1 16.90 -0.98 -22.57
CA MET A 1 15.81 -0.41 -21.71
C MET A 1 14.74 -1.49 -21.51
N THR A 2 14.36 -1.75 -20.28
CA THR A 2 13.36 -2.77 -19.96
C THR A 2 11.97 -2.17 -20.11
N GLU A 3 11.16 -2.79 -20.95
CA GLU A 3 9.79 -2.36 -21.18
C GLU A 3 8.90 -2.66 -19.95
N VAL A 4 7.99 -1.75 -19.65
CA VAL A 4 6.97 -1.98 -18.62
C VAL A 4 5.88 -2.86 -19.22
N THR A 5 5.64 -4.01 -18.60
CA THR A 5 4.61 -4.96 -19.04
C THR A 5 3.72 -5.35 -17.88
N ARG A 6 2.55 -5.90 -18.20
CA ARG A 6 1.65 -6.46 -17.20
C ARG A 6 2.35 -7.52 -16.36
N GLU A 7 3.08 -8.41 -17.00
CA GLU A 7 3.79 -9.49 -16.34
C GLU A 7 4.84 -8.95 -15.37
N ARG A 8 5.51 -7.86 -15.74
CA ARG A 8 6.50 -7.24 -14.88
C ARG A 8 5.87 -6.58 -13.67
N VAL A 9 4.72 -5.92 -13.83
CA VAL A 9 3.95 -5.37 -12.70
C VAL A 9 3.52 -6.48 -11.74
N GLN A 10 2.98 -7.58 -12.27
CA GLN A 10 2.58 -8.73 -11.46
C GLN A 10 3.79 -9.33 -10.72
N ALA A 11 4.93 -9.43 -11.38
CA ALA A 11 6.16 -9.93 -10.79
C ALA A 11 6.66 -9.02 -9.66
N ALA A 12 6.53 -7.71 -9.81
CA ALA A 12 6.88 -6.74 -8.77
C ALA A 12 6.04 -6.95 -7.50
N TYR A 13 4.73 -7.17 -7.65
CA TYR A 13 3.86 -7.47 -6.50
C TYR A 13 4.24 -8.78 -5.82
N ARG A 14 4.56 -9.83 -6.60
CA ARG A 14 5.01 -11.11 -6.03
C ARG A 14 6.34 -10.95 -5.28
N ALA A 15 7.26 -10.17 -5.82
CA ALA A 15 8.54 -9.91 -5.17
C ALA A 15 8.33 -9.16 -3.84
N LEU A 16 7.47 -8.14 -3.84
CA LEU A 16 7.16 -7.39 -2.62
C LEU A 16 6.56 -8.31 -1.55
N GLY A 17 5.64 -9.19 -1.94
CA GLY A 17 5.00 -10.14 -1.03
C GLY A 17 5.94 -11.23 -0.50
N SER A 18 7.08 -11.45 -1.16
CA SER A 18 8.07 -12.44 -0.71
C SER A 18 8.84 -12.00 0.53
N GLY A 19 8.96 -10.69 0.77
CA GLY A 19 9.80 -10.14 1.83
C GLY A 19 11.30 -10.27 1.58
N ASP A 20 11.70 -10.84 0.44
CA ASP A 20 13.10 -11.01 0.08
C ASP A 20 13.61 -9.73 -0.61
N ARG A 21 14.51 -9.01 0.06
CA ARG A 21 15.02 -7.74 -0.42
C ARG A 21 15.75 -7.86 -1.76
N ASP A 22 16.49 -8.93 -1.99
CA ASP A 22 17.22 -9.13 -3.26
C ASP A 22 16.24 -9.29 -4.42
N ARG A 23 15.16 -10.05 -4.23
CA ARG A 23 14.09 -10.16 -5.22
C ARG A 23 13.37 -8.83 -5.45
N ILE A 24 13.11 -8.09 -4.38
CA ILE A 24 12.46 -6.78 -4.45
C ILE A 24 13.32 -5.81 -5.27
N LEU A 25 14.64 -5.81 -5.08
CA LEU A 25 15.57 -4.96 -5.83
C LEU A 25 15.56 -5.20 -7.35
N GLU A 26 15.07 -6.33 -7.81
CA GLU A 26 14.91 -6.56 -9.26
C GLU A 26 13.82 -5.66 -9.86
N TYR A 27 12.87 -5.18 -9.05
CA TYR A 27 11.68 -4.44 -9.51
C TYR A 27 11.51 -3.07 -8.88
N TYR A 28 12.21 -2.78 -7.79
CA TYR A 28 12.11 -1.52 -7.04
C TYR A 28 13.48 -0.91 -6.88
N ALA A 29 13.62 0.38 -7.25
CA ALA A 29 14.88 1.09 -7.11
C ALA A 29 15.19 1.42 -5.65
N GLU A 30 16.46 1.47 -5.29
CA GLU A 30 16.88 1.85 -3.94
C GLU A 30 16.49 3.29 -3.58
N ASP A 31 16.47 4.18 -4.57
CA ASP A 31 16.09 5.59 -4.43
C ASP A 31 14.60 5.84 -4.66
N LEU A 32 13.79 4.81 -4.57
CA LEU A 32 12.34 4.85 -4.69
C LEU A 32 11.72 5.93 -3.80
N ARG A 33 10.68 6.56 -4.32
CA ARG A 33 9.78 7.41 -3.54
C ARG A 33 8.37 6.82 -3.59
N TRP A 34 7.69 6.82 -2.45
CA TRP A 34 6.31 6.33 -2.40
C TRP A 34 5.44 7.26 -1.57
N LEU A 35 4.29 7.67 -2.12
CA LEU A 35 3.33 8.53 -1.42
C LEU A 35 2.15 7.70 -0.91
N VAL A 36 1.96 7.74 0.41
CA VAL A 36 0.76 7.22 1.06
C VAL A 36 -0.18 8.38 1.34
N PRO A 37 -1.41 8.35 0.78
CA PRO A 37 -2.36 9.43 0.93
C PRO A 37 -3.07 9.39 2.29
N GLY A 38 -3.78 10.47 2.59
CA GLY A 38 -4.69 10.53 3.71
C GLY A 38 -4.21 11.37 4.86
N ASN A 39 -4.97 11.31 5.94
CA ASN A 39 -4.71 12.04 7.18
C ASN A 39 -4.63 11.05 8.34
N HIS A 40 -3.48 10.40 8.48
CA HIS A 40 -3.21 9.38 9.48
C HIS A 40 -1.69 9.24 9.70
N PRO A 41 -1.24 8.52 10.75
CA PRO A 41 0.19 8.46 11.07
C PRO A 41 1.11 7.90 9.99
N LEU A 42 0.59 7.08 9.08
CA LEU A 42 1.40 6.49 8.00
C LEU A 42 1.37 7.31 6.71
N ALA A 43 0.62 8.42 6.66
CA ALA A 43 0.54 9.26 5.46
C ALA A 43 1.83 10.02 5.20
N GLY A 44 2.14 10.27 3.94
CA GLY A 44 3.28 11.07 3.51
C GLY A 44 4.19 10.35 2.52
N TRP A 45 5.32 11.00 2.21
CA TRP A 45 6.32 10.46 1.32
C TRP A 45 7.32 9.58 2.07
N TYR A 46 7.65 8.45 1.46
CA TYR A 46 8.70 7.53 1.89
C TYR A 46 9.81 7.60 0.85
N GLU A 47 10.99 8.09 1.24
CA GLU A 47 12.04 8.58 0.32
C GLU A 47 13.15 7.58 0.04
N SER A 48 12.93 6.29 0.29
CA SER A 48 13.88 5.23 -0.06
C SER A 48 13.16 3.89 -0.09
N LEU A 49 13.76 2.89 -0.72
CA LEU A 49 13.25 1.53 -0.66
C LEU A 49 13.20 1.03 0.78
N ASP A 50 14.23 1.29 1.57
CA ASP A 50 14.26 0.83 2.97
C ASP A 50 13.14 1.46 3.79
N ALA A 51 12.85 2.76 3.60
CA ALA A 51 11.71 3.42 4.25
C ALA A 51 10.38 2.80 3.81
N PHE A 52 10.24 2.50 2.52
CA PHE A 52 9.04 1.85 1.99
C PHE A 52 8.85 0.44 2.56
N LEU A 53 9.92 -0.34 2.66
CA LEU A 53 9.85 -1.69 3.24
C LEU A 53 9.56 -1.64 4.74
N GLU A 54 10.04 -0.64 5.46
CA GLU A 54 9.68 -0.41 6.85
C GLU A 54 8.19 -0.11 6.99
N LEU A 55 7.64 0.72 6.10
CA LEU A 55 6.19 0.96 6.01
C LEU A 55 5.43 -0.36 5.81
N MET A 56 5.88 -1.21 4.89
CA MET A 56 5.23 -2.51 4.67
C MET A 56 5.26 -3.37 5.93
N GLY A 57 6.37 -3.36 6.66
CA GLY A 57 6.47 -4.04 7.96
C GLY A 57 5.49 -3.49 8.99
N GLN A 58 5.31 -2.18 9.04
CA GLN A 58 4.33 -1.54 9.94
C GLN A 58 2.90 -1.90 9.57
N THR A 59 2.56 -1.90 8.29
CA THR A 59 1.22 -2.30 7.85
C THR A 59 0.94 -3.76 8.21
N HIS A 60 1.92 -4.63 8.05
CA HIS A 60 1.81 -6.03 8.45
C HIS A 60 1.56 -6.18 9.96
N LYS A 61 2.31 -5.44 10.77
CA LYS A 61 2.18 -5.45 12.24
C LYS A 61 0.82 -4.91 12.69
N LEU A 62 0.40 -3.76 12.15
CA LEU A 62 -0.84 -3.10 12.52
C LEU A 62 -2.09 -3.88 12.11
N THR A 63 -1.96 -4.80 11.17
CA THR A 63 -3.05 -5.66 10.70
C THR A 63 -2.95 -7.10 11.21
N GLY A 64 -1.97 -7.39 12.07
CA GLY A 64 -1.75 -8.75 12.57
C GLY A 64 -1.51 -9.76 11.45
N GLY A 65 -0.88 -9.32 10.34
CA GLY A 65 -0.61 -10.18 9.20
C GLY A 65 -1.80 -10.42 8.27
N THR A 66 -2.92 -9.73 8.47
CA THR A 66 -4.12 -9.93 7.64
C THR A 66 -4.14 -9.10 6.37
N PHE A 67 -3.22 -8.15 6.21
CA PHE A 67 -3.18 -7.27 5.05
C PHE A 67 -2.91 -8.06 3.77
N ARG A 68 -3.79 -7.89 2.78
CA ARG A 68 -3.68 -8.54 1.47
C ARG A 68 -4.07 -7.55 0.37
N MET A 69 -3.30 -7.56 -0.69
CA MET A 69 -3.61 -6.83 -1.92
C MET A 69 -3.84 -7.82 -3.04
N ASP A 70 -5.06 -7.83 -3.58
CA ASP A 70 -5.42 -8.66 -4.72
C ASP A 70 -5.45 -7.78 -5.97
N LEU A 71 -4.52 -8.02 -6.90
CA LEU A 71 -4.39 -7.23 -8.13
C LEU A 71 -5.53 -7.57 -9.08
N GLU A 72 -6.37 -6.58 -9.41
CA GLU A 72 -7.56 -6.77 -10.22
C GLU A 72 -7.43 -6.26 -11.66
N ALA A 73 -6.69 -5.16 -11.86
CA ALA A 73 -6.53 -4.55 -13.18
C ALA A 73 -5.15 -3.89 -13.29
N VAL A 74 -4.55 -3.94 -14.48
CA VAL A 74 -3.27 -3.31 -14.78
C VAL A 74 -3.40 -2.53 -16.08
N LEU A 75 -2.97 -1.27 -16.05
CA LEU A 75 -2.89 -0.38 -17.22
C LEU A 75 -1.41 -0.02 -17.42
N ILE A 76 -0.96 -0.06 -18.66
CA ILE A 76 0.43 0.19 -19.02
C ILE A 76 0.53 1.45 -19.88
N GLY A 77 1.40 2.37 -19.47
CA GLY A 77 1.84 3.50 -20.27
C GLY A 77 3.27 3.29 -20.75
N GLU A 78 3.89 4.31 -21.28
CA GLU A 78 5.24 4.22 -21.87
C GLU A 78 6.31 3.94 -20.80
N ASP A 79 6.35 4.76 -19.75
CA ASP A 79 7.30 4.64 -18.63
C ASP A 79 6.56 4.56 -17.29
N CYS A 80 5.29 4.22 -17.32
CA CYS A 80 4.45 4.21 -16.13
C CYS A 80 3.44 3.07 -16.19
N SER A 81 2.89 2.75 -15.05
CA SER A 81 1.77 1.81 -14.92
C SER A 81 0.79 2.33 -13.88
N ALA A 82 -0.45 1.91 -14.03
CA ALA A 82 -1.46 2.09 -12.99
C ALA A 82 -2.15 0.75 -12.77
N ASP A 83 -2.52 0.49 -11.54
CA ASP A 83 -3.24 -0.74 -11.23
C ASP A 83 -4.31 -0.49 -10.18
N VAL A 84 -5.25 -1.40 -10.12
CA VAL A 84 -6.29 -1.44 -9.10
C VAL A 84 -6.11 -2.73 -8.31
N CYS A 85 -5.92 -2.57 -7.00
CA CYS A 85 -5.88 -3.67 -6.06
C CYS A 85 -7.10 -3.61 -5.15
N ARG A 86 -7.66 -4.76 -4.82
CA ARG A 86 -8.57 -4.87 -3.69
C ARG A 86 -7.73 -5.11 -2.44
N ASN A 87 -7.75 -4.17 -1.51
CA ASN A 87 -7.05 -4.28 -0.25
C ASN A 87 -8.00 -4.80 0.81
N VAL A 88 -7.59 -5.87 1.49
CA VAL A 88 -8.37 -6.49 2.57
C VAL A 88 -7.49 -6.61 3.80
N ALA A 89 -7.99 -6.17 4.94
CA ALA A 89 -7.28 -6.27 6.21
C ALA A 89 -8.22 -6.10 7.39
N GLN A 90 -7.76 -6.57 8.56
CA GLN A 90 -8.41 -6.32 9.85
C GLN A 90 -7.39 -5.61 10.73
N ARG A 91 -7.77 -4.48 11.33
CA ARG A 91 -6.88 -3.77 12.27
C ARG A 91 -6.66 -4.59 13.52
N ALA A 92 -5.40 -4.89 13.84
CA ALA A 92 -5.04 -5.63 15.06
C ALA A 92 -5.38 -4.82 16.32
N GLY A 93 -5.88 -5.49 17.35
CA GLY A 93 -6.26 -4.85 18.61
C GLY A 93 -7.56 -4.06 18.55
N ALA A 94 -8.28 -4.08 17.42
CA ALA A 94 -9.60 -3.46 17.32
C ALA A 94 -10.62 -4.26 18.15
N ALA A 95 -11.59 -3.54 18.74
CA ALA A 95 -12.70 -4.20 19.41
C ALA A 95 -13.48 -5.06 18.40
N GLU A 96 -13.83 -6.29 18.79
CA GLU A 96 -14.59 -7.22 17.93
C GLU A 96 -15.93 -6.65 17.48
N SER A 97 -16.49 -5.76 18.27
CA SER A 97 -17.77 -5.12 17.94
C SER A 97 -17.70 -4.21 16.71
N GLY A 98 -16.51 -3.84 16.25
CA GLY A 98 -16.36 -2.93 15.12
C GLY A 98 -17.06 -1.59 15.36
N ALA A 99 -16.89 -1.01 16.54
CA ALA A 99 -17.68 0.13 17.01
C ALA A 99 -17.66 1.34 16.08
N SER A 100 -16.56 1.56 15.32
CA SER A 100 -16.46 2.66 14.37
C SER A 100 -16.78 2.24 12.94
N GLY A 101 -16.77 0.94 12.65
CA GLY A 101 -16.91 0.40 11.29
C GLY A 101 -15.66 0.52 10.43
N TYR A 102 -14.58 1.14 10.93
CA TYR A 102 -13.34 1.38 10.18
C TYR A 102 -12.23 0.39 10.52
N GLU A 103 -12.48 -0.61 11.35
CA GLU A 103 -11.52 -1.65 11.74
C GLU A 103 -11.23 -2.66 10.62
N ARG A 104 -12.07 -2.66 9.60
CA ARG A 104 -11.93 -3.54 8.44
C ARG A 104 -11.63 -2.73 7.20
N MET A 105 -10.68 -3.22 6.42
CA MET A 105 -10.39 -2.72 5.08
C MET A 105 -10.90 -3.75 4.08
N ASP A 106 -11.72 -3.33 3.15
CA ASP A 106 -12.18 -4.16 2.04
C ASP A 106 -12.69 -3.23 0.93
N TYR A 107 -11.73 -2.63 0.22
CA TYR A 107 -12.05 -1.70 -0.87
C TYR A 107 -10.90 -1.66 -1.87
N GLN A 108 -11.15 -0.99 -2.98
CA GLN A 108 -10.17 -0.84 -4.04
C GLN A 108 -9.24 0.34 -3.75
N VAL A 109 -7.96 0.12 -4.02
CA VAL A 109 -6.91 1.13 -3.98
C VAL A 109 -6.23 1.11 -5.34
N PHE A 110 -5.94 2.25 -5.94
CA PHE A 110 -5.14 2.25 -7.14
C PHE A 110 -3.73 2.76 -6.84
N HIS A 111 -2.78 2.28 -7.65
CA HIS A 111 -1.38 2.66 -7.57
C HIS A 111 -0.95 3.22 -8.92
N PHE A 112 -0.32 4.39 -8.91
CA PHE A 112 0.36 4.92 -10.08
C PHE A 112 1.86 4.80 -9.86
N MET A 113 2.56 4.17 -10.82
CA MET A 113 3.99 3.89 -10.69
C MET A 113 4.75 4.40 -11.91
N ARG A 114 5.88 5.08 -11.66
CA ARG A 114 6.86 5.40 -12.68
C ARG A 114 8.01 4.43 -12.63
N TRP A 115 8.47 4.05 -13.80
CA TRP A 115 9.52 3.05 -13.98
C TRP A 115 10.74 3.65 -14.67
N ARG A 116 11.93 3.19 -14.28
CA ARG A 116 13.19 3.52 -14.89
C ARG A 116 14.04 2.25 -14.96
N ASP A 117 14.44 1.85 -16.18
CA ASP A 117 15.26 0.66 -16.42
C ASP A 117 14.70 -0.61 -15.76
N GLY A 118 13.39 -0.77 -15.86
CA GLY A 118 12.68 -1.95 -15.33
C GLY A 118 12.42 -1.95 -13.84
N ARG A 119 12.67 -0.83 -13.14
CA ARG A 119 12.43 -0.69 -11.70
C ARG A 119 11.52 0.48 -11.42
N ILE A 120 10.68 0.31 -10.40
CA ILE A 120 9.80 1.37 -9.91
C ILE A 120 10.65 2.41 -9.17
N VAL A 121 10.56 3.66 -9.59
CA VAL A 121 11.27 4.79 -8.97
C VAL A 121 10.34 5.74 -8.22
N GLU A 122 9.05 5.74 -8.53
CA GLU A 122 8.04 6.51 -7.81
C GLU A 122 6.72 5.76 -7.82
N GLY A 123 6.05 5.74 -6.69
CA GLY A 123 4.71 5.21 -6.56
C GLY A 123 3.82 6.14 -5.77
N ARG A 124 2.52 6.12 -6.08
CA ARG A 124 1.49 6.86 -5.37
C ARG A 124 0.27 5.98 -5.22
N ASP A 125 -0.26 5.93 -4.01
CA ASP A 125 -1.57 5.32 -3.78
C ASP A 125 -2.66 6.34 -4.05
N GLY A 126 -3.80 5.87 -4.53
CA GLY A 126 -5.00 6.67 -4.69
C GLY A 126 -6.22 5.89 -4.24
N LEU A 127 -7.28 6.60 -3.88
CA LEU A 127 -8.49 6.02 -3.33
C LEU A 127 -9.71 6.53 -4.09
N PHE A 128 -10.72 5.67 -4.19
CA PHE A 128 -11.97 6.01 -4.87
C PHE A 128 -13.01 6.49 -3.84
N GLY A 129 -13.61 7.66 -4.11
CA GLY A 129 -14.75 8.15 -3.36
C GLY A 129 -14.57 8.11 -1.84
N ASP A 130 -15.51 7.50 -1.17
CA ASP A 130 -15.55 7.43 0.30
C ASP A 130 -14.45 6.57 0.93
N SER A 131 -13.73 5.78 0.13
CA SER A 131 -12.60 4.99 0.62
C SER A 131 -11.51 5.85 1.23
N ALA A 132 -11.39 7.12 0.85
CA ALA A 132 -10.40 8.04 1.43
C ALA A 132 -10.60 8.21 2.94
N THR A 133 -11.83 8.40 3.38
CA THR A 133 -12.16 8.49 4.80
C THR A 133 -11.92 7.15 5.50
N ALA A 134 -12.39 6.06 4.90
CA ALA A 134 -12.23 4.72 5.46
C ALA A 134 -10.74 4.37 5.64
N PHE A 135 -9.91 4.69 4.65
CA PHE A 135 -8.48 4.44 4.69
C PHE A 135 -7.78 5.24 5.81
N SER A 136 -8.09 6.53 5.93
CA SER A 136 -7.51 7.36 6.98
C SER A 136 -7.94 6.89 8.38
N GLN A 137 -9.19 6.52 8.54
CA GLN A 137 -9.71 6.02 9.81
C GLN A 137 -9.14 4.63 10.17
N PHE A 138 -8.90 3.79 9.17
CA PHE A 138 -8.31 2.47 9.41
C PHE A 138 -6.93 2.57 10.09
N TRP A 139 -6.10 3.52 9.67
CA TRP A 139 -4.75 3.71 10.21
C TRP A 139 -4.68 4.64 11.42
N ALA A 140 -5.79 5.32 11.77
CA ALA A 140 -5.83 6.23 12.90
C ALA A 140 -5.56 5.50 14.23
N PRO A 141 -4.96 6.18 15.22
CA PRO A 141 -4.74 5.57 16.53
C PRO A 141 -6.06 5.31 17.25
N PHE A 142 -6.11 4.28 18.08
CA PHE A 142 -7.25 4.00 18.93
C PHE A 142 -7.27 4.95 20.13
N GLY A 143 -8.47 5.39 20.55
CA GLY A 143 -8.66 6.03 21.83
C GLY A 143 -8.65 5.03 22.99
N PRO A 144 -8.68 5.52 24.25
CA PRO A 144 -8.65 4.65 25.42
C PRO A 144 -9.85 3.69 25.52
N ASP A 145 -10.95 4.03 24.88
CA ASP A 145 -12.18 3.22 24.79
C ASP A 145 -12.17 2.22 23.62
N GLY A 146 -11.06 2.11 22.90
CA GLY A 146 -10.94 1.26 21.72
C GLY A 146 -11.59 1.83 20.47
N ILE A 147 -12.11 3.05 20.52
CA ILE A 147 -12.72 3.73 19.38
C ILE A 147 -11.69 4.62 18.72
N ARG A 148 -11.59 4.53 17.40
CA ARG A 148 -10.64 5.36 16.65
C ARG A 148 -11.09 6.80 16.60
N ARG A 149 -10.09 7.70 16.61
CA ARG A 149 -10.30 9.14 16.54
C ARG A 149 -9.60 9.70 15.31
N ASP A 150 -10.10 10.80 14.82
CA ASP A 150 -9.37 11.62 13.85
C ASP A 150 -8.11 12.18 14.51
N ARG A 151 -7.12 12.44 13.71
CA ARG A 151 -5.84 12.98 14.17
C ARG A 151 -5.97 14.40 14.66
#